data_1e5eb99f06d2753bde3feca8e3447c1e
#
_entry.id   1e5eb99f06d2753bde3feca8e3447c1e
#
_cell.length_a   1.000
_cell.length_b   1.000
_cell.length_c   1.000
_cell.angle_alpha   90.00
_cell.angle_beta   90.00
_cell.angle_gamma   90.00
#
_symmetry.space_group_name_H-M   'P 1'
#
loop_
_entity.id
_entity.type
_entity.pdbx_description
1 polymer ?
#
loop_
_entity_poly.entity_id
_entity_poly.type
_entity_poly.pdbx_seq_one_letter_code
_entity_poly.pdbx_strand_id
1 'polypeptide(L)'
;ALRDYLKEDIEEIWVDTEEAFEEASEFVERVMPDQSKILNKYENTLPLFTRYQIESQIETAYQREVKLTSGGSIVIDDAEALVAIDINSSQATSGKDIEETAVKTNIEACEEIGRQLRLRDIGGLVVIDFIDMMKLENKRAVEDAMREALSEDRARVQIGRISRFGLLELSRQRLRSSLKERWTQDINTLSTAVL
;
A
#
# COMPACT_ATOMS: atom_id res chain seq x y z
N ALA A 1 -0.80 -3.84 17.33
CA ALA A 1 -1.51 -3.10 16.29
C ALA A 1 -2.17 -1.84 16.86
N LEU A 2 -3.07 -1.92 17.85
CA LEU A 2 -3.82 -0.76 18.39
C LEU A 2 -2.92 0.44 18.73
N ARG A 3 -1.85 0.24 19.49
CA ARG A 3 -0.91 1.31 19.84
C ARG A 3 -0.40 2.12 18.65
N ASP A 4 -0.20 1.44 17.51
CA ASP A 4 0.48 2.03 16.36
C ASP A 4 -0.50 2.58 15.31
N TYR A 5 -1.76 2.10 15.32
CA TYR A 5 -2.76 2.40 14.29
C TYR A 5 -3.97 3.17 14.79
N LEU A 6 -4.21 3.21 16.10
CA LEU A 6 -5.32 3.96 16.65
C LEU A 6 -5.05 5.47 16.55
N LYS A 7 -5.83 6.15 15.71
CA LYS A 7 -5.85 7.60 15.53
C LYS A 7 -7.24 8.14 15.88
N GLU A 8 -7.36 9.45 16.01
CA GLU A 8 -8.64 10.14 16.32
C GLU A 8 -9.71 9.98 15.23
N ASP A 9 -9.32 9.63 14.01
CA ASP A 9 -10.19 9.41 12.86
C ASP A 9 -10.79 7.99 12.77
N ILE A 10 -10.43 7.09 13.69
CA ILE A 10 -10.98 5.73 13.73
C ILE A 10 -12.30 5.73 14.51
N GLU A 11 -13.37 5.39 13.81
CA GLU A 11 -14.73 5.36 14.36
C GLU A 11 -15.09 4.01 15.01
N GLU A 12 -14.57 2.89 14.47
CA GLU A 12 -14.89 1.54 14.93
C GLU A 12 -13.69 0.60 14.84
N ILE A 13 -13.55 -0.28 15.82
CA ILE A 13 -12.60 -1.39 15.86
C ILE A 13 -13.40 -2.67 16.07
N TRP A 14 -13.28 -3.63 15.16
CA TRP A 14 -13.92 -4.91 15.24
C TRP A 14 -12.92 -6.02 15.51
N VAL A 15 -13.23 -6.90 16.47
CA VAL A 15 -12.39 -8.04 16.85
C VAL A 15 -13.26 -9.29 16.91
N ASP A 16 -12.84 -10.37 16.27
CA ASP A 16 -13.64 -11.58 16.06
C ASP A 16 -13.30 -12.75 16.98
N THR A 17 -12.25 -12.63 17.81
CA THR A 17 -11.92 -13.65 18.83
C THR A 17 -12.05 -13.09 20.22
N GLU A 18 -12.44 -13.94 21.19
CA GLU A 18 -12.59 -13.57 22.60
C GLU A 18 -11.26 -13.07 23.16
N GLU A 19 -10.20 -13.87 22.97
CA GLU A 19 -8.87 -13.58 23.49
C GLU A 19 -8.35 -12.21 22.99
N ALA A 20 -8.47 -11.94 21.68
CA ALA A 20 -8.02 -10.66 21.10
C ALA A 20 -8.91 -9.49 21.55
N PHE A 21 -10.21 -9.73 21.82
CA PHE A 21 -11.10 -8.71 22.33
C PHE A 21 -10.76 -8.35 23.79
N GLU A 22 -10.47 -9.33 24.65
CA GLU A 22 -10.04 -9.10 26.03
C GLU A 22 -8.71 -8.32 26.07
N GLU A 23 -7.70 -8.74 25.30
CA GLU A 23 -6.43 -8.01 25.19
C GLU A 23 -6.60 -6.57 24.67
N ALA A 24 -7.45 -6.39 23.68
CA ALA A 24 -7.74 -5.07 23.12
C ALA A 24 -8.46 -4.18 24.15
N SER A 25 -9.43 -4.73 24.88
CA SER A 25 -10.18 -4.01 25.93
C SER A 25 -9.25 -3.54 27.04
N GLU A 26 -8.42 -4.43 27.56
CA GLU A 26 -7.44 -4.10 28.60
C GLU A 26 -6.46 -3.02 28.16
N PHE A 27 -6.00 -3.07 26.89
CA PHE A 27 -5.13 -2.06 26.34
C PHE A 27 -5.82 -0.69 26.22
N VAL A 28 -7.03 -0.66 25.63
CA VAL A 28 -7.78 0.58 25.40
C VAL A 28 -8.16 1.24 26.73
N GLU A 29 -8.66 0.48 27.70
CA GLU A 29 -9.00 0.99 29.04
C GLU A 29 -7.79 1.61 29.76
N ARG A 30 -6.60 1.02 29.59
CA ARG A 30 -5.37 1.51 30.21
C ARG A 30 -4.78 2.75 29.54
N VAL A 31 -4.82 2.80 28.21
CA VAL A 31 -4.07 3.77 27.42
C VAL A 31 -4.95 4.87 26.84
N MET A 32 -6.21 4.55 26.51
CA MET A 32 -7.16 5.43 25.83
C MET A 32 -8.60 5.20 26.33
N PRO A 33 -8.89 5.42 27.60
CA PRO A 33 -10.20 5.10 28.22
C PRO A 33 -11.38 5.81 27.53
N ASP A 34 -11.16 6.99 26.99
CA ASP A 34 -12.19 7.77 26.29
C ASP A 34 -12.60 7.13 24.94
N GLN A 35 -11.79 6.23 24.41
CA GLN A 35 -12.03 5.53 23.13
C GLN A 35 -12.54 4.09 23.32
N SER A 36 -12.84 3.66 24.52
CA SER A 36 -13.36 2.30 24.79
C SER A 36 -14.65 1.98 24.02
N LYS A 37 -15.44 2.98 23.70
CA LYS A 37 -16.73 2.84 22.99
C LYS A 37 -16.60 2.43 21.53
N ILE A 38 -15.43 2.62 20.89
CA ILE A 38 -15.22 2.25 19.50
C ILE A 38 -14.83 0.78 19.32
N LEU A 39 -14.47 0.09 20.40
CA LEU A 39 -14.09 -1.33 20.37
C LEU A 39 -15.35 -2.21 20.41
N ASN A 40 -15.52 -3.04 19.41
CA ASN A 40 -16.66 -3.90 19.22
C ASN A 40 -16.23 -5.35 19.04
N LYS A 41 -16.95 -6.28 19.69
CA LYS A 41 -16.80 -7.69 19.45
C LYS A 41 -17.65 -8.09 18.25
N TYR A 42 -17.04 -8.85 17.35
CA TYR A 42 -17.72 -9.33 16.14
C TYR A 42 -18.32 -10.73 16.41
N GLU A 43 -19.64 -10.84 16.36
CA GLU A 43 -20.37 -12.09 16.69
C GLU A 43 -21.22 -12.61 15.50
N ASN A 44 -20.88 -12.23 14.26
CA ASN A 44 -21.64 -12.68 13.09
C ASN A 44 -21.14 -14.04 12.60
N THR A 45 -22.01 -14.80 11.91
CA THR A 45 -21.66 -16.08 11.28
C THR A 45 -20.78 -15.95 10.05
N LEU A 46 -20.86 -14.80 9.33
CA LEU A 46 -19.97 -14.51 8.21
C LEU A 46 -18.61 -14.04 8.76
N PRO A 47 -17.48 -14.64 8.36
CA PRO A 47 -16.16 -14.20 8.84
C PRO A 47 -15.92 -12.69 8.64
N LEU A 48 -15.25 -12.06 9.61
CA LEU A 48 -15.04 -10.60 9.64
C LEU A 48 -14.38 -10.09 8.35
N PHE A 49 -13.33 -10.72 7.89
CA PHE A 49 -12.60 -10.32 6.68
C PHE A 49 -13.43 -10.52 5.40
N THR A 50 -14.24 -11.58 5.36
CA THR A 50 -15.16 -11.81 4.23
C THR A 50 -16.23 -10.72 4.16
N ARG A 51 -16.80 -10.31 5.32
CA ARG A 51 -17.81 -9.24 5.38
C ARG A 51 -17.30 -7.92 4.79
N TYR A 52 -16.06 -7.57 5.09
CA TYR A 52 -15.44 -6.32 4.62
C TYR A 52 -14.61 -6.49 3.34
N GLN A 53 -14.68 -7.66 2.68
CA GLN A 53 -13.95 -7.98 1.44
C GLN A 53 -12.43 -7.77 1.55
N ILE A 54 -11.88 -8.00 2.75
CA ILE A 54 -10.45 -7.79 3.03
C ILE A 54 -9.60 -8.91 2.42
N GLU A 55 -10.12 -10.15 2.36
CA GLU A 55 -9.39 -11.31 1.82
C GLU A 55 -8.91 -11.08 0.39
N SER A 56 -9.78 -10.57 -0.50
CA SER A 56 -9.42 -10.25 -1.88
C SER A 56 -8.37 -9.15 -2.00
N GLN A 57 -8.39 -8.19 -1.08
CA GLN A 57 -7.38 -7.13 -1.02
C GLN A 57 -6.04 -7.66 -0.53
N ILE A 58 -6.04 -8.59 0.44
CA ILE A 58 -4.83 -9.28 0.90
C ILE A 58 -4.22 -10.09 -0.25
N GLU A 59 -5.03 -10.86 -0.99
CA GLU A 59 -4.56 -11.60 -2.18
C GLU A 59 -3.90 -10.67 -3.20
N THR A 60 -4.50 -9.51 -3.47
CA THR A 60 -3.93 -8.51 -4.38
C THR A 60 -2.56 -8.03 -3.91
N ALA A 61 -2.34 -7.93 -2.59
CA ALA A 61 -1.06 -7.52 -2.03
C ALA A 61 0.10 -8.51 -2.27
N TYR A 62 -0.21 -9.75 -2.65
CA TYR A 62 0.79 -10.76 -3.03
C TYR A 62 1.01 -10.85 -4.54
N GLN A 63 0.15 -10.24 -5.35
CA GLN A 63 0.28 -10.27 -6.80
C GLN A 63 1.39 -9.32 -7.27
N ARG A 64 2.15 -9.77 -8.28
CA ARG A 64 3.17 -8.95 -8.93
C ARG A 64 2.55 -7.78 -9.68
N GLU A 65 1.42 -8.01 -10.34
CA GLU A 65 0.69 -7.02 -11.12
C GLU A 65 -0.59 -6.57 -10.39
N VAL A 66 -0.82 -5.25 -10.36
CA VAL A 66 -2.02 -4.64 -9.80
C VAL A 66 -2.70 -3.81 -10.88
N LYS A 67 -3.97 -4.09 -11.14
CA LYS A 67 -4.77 -3.38 -12.15
C LYS A 67 -5.22 -2.03 -11.64
N LEU A 68 -5.19 -1.03 -12.51
CA LEU A 68 -5.74 0.29 -12.29
C LEU A 68 -7.19 0.37 -12.77
N THR A 69 -8.00 1.23 -12.18
CA THR A 69 -9.41 1.41 -12.52
C THR A 69 -9.60 1.87 -13.97
N SER A 70 -8.67 2.68 -14.49
CA SER A 70 -8.66 3.14 -15.89
C SER A 70 -8.32 2.04 -16.92
N GLY A 71 -7.92 0.84 -16.46
CA GLY A 71 -7.56 -0.29 -17.30
C GLY A 71 -6.05 -0.47 -17.51
N GLY A 72 -5.21 0.44 -16.99
CA GLY A 72 -3.76 0.25 -16.89
C GLY A 72 -3.39 -0.71 -15.78
N SER A 73 -2.09 -0.90 -15.56
CA SER A 73 -1.57 -1.71 -14.44
C SER A 73 -0.24 -1.19 -13.93
N ILE A 74 0.07 -1.51 -12.68
CA ILE A 74 1.41 -1.39 -12.12
C ILE A 74 1.99 -2.78 -11.89
N VAL A 75 3.28 -2.93 -12.17
CA VAL A 75 4.04 -4.17 -11.94
C VAL A 75 5.10 -3.89 -10.90
N ILE A 76 5.09 -4.63 -9.79
CA ILE A 76 5.98 -4.44 -8.65
C ILE A 76 6.96 -5.59 -8.57
N ASP A 77 8.23 -5.32 -8.77
CA ASP A 77 9.33 -6.28 -8.74
C ASP A 77 10.29 -6.00 -7.59
N ASP A 78 10.40 -6.97 -6.68
CA ASP A 78 11.38 -6.94 -5.60
C ASP A 78 12.72 -7.46 -6.12
N ALA A 79 13.69 -6.58 -6.32
CA ALA A 79 15.07 -6.93 -6.57
C ALA A 79 15.88 -6.92 -5.25
N GLU A 80 17.12 -7.44 -5.28
CA GLU A 80 17.95 -7.54 -4.08
C GLU A 80 18.27 -6.17 -3.45
N ALA A 81 18.49 -5.15 -4.27
CA ALA A 81 18.92 -3.82 -3.80
C ALA A 81 17.82 -2.76 -3.80
N LEU A 82 16.75 -2.97 -4.55
CA LEU A 82 15.68 -2.00 -4.72
C LEU A 82 14.36 -2.67 -5.15
N VAL A 83 13.26 -1.94 -5.03
CA VAL A 83 11.99 -2.33 -5.63
C VAL A 83 11.79 -1.52 -6.90
N ALA A 84 11.54 -2.19 -8.02
CA ALA A 84 11.20 -1.56 -9.29
C ALA A 84 9.68 -1.60 -9.49
N ILE A 85 9.11 -0.49 -9.94
CA ILE A 85 7.69 -0.39 -10.28
C ILE A 85 7.57 0.13 -11.71
N ASP A 86 6.93 -0.65 -12.57
CA ASP A 86 6.64 -0.31 -13.96
C ASP A 86 5.15 0.00 -14.13
N ILE A 87 4.83 1.04 -14.93
CA ILE A 87 3.47 1.47 -15.18
C ILE A 87 3.09 1.21 -16.63
N ASN A 88 2.04 0.41 -16.82
CA ASN A 88 1.52 0.08 -18.12
C ASN A 88 0.17 0.74 -18.36
N SER A 89 0.02 1.46 -19.49
CA SER A 89 -1.27 2.04 -19.88
C SER A 89 -2.15 1.02 -20.60
N SER A 90 -3.47 1.16 -20.46
CA SER A 90 -4.39 0.61 -21.44
C SER A 90 -4.22 1.35 -22.78
N GLN A 91 -4.46 0.67 -23.91
CA GLN A 91 -4.19 1.15 -25.26
C GLN A 91 -4.68 2.59 -25.49
N ALA A 92 -3.77 3.51 -25.79
CA ALA A 92 -4.06 4.86 -26.27
C ALA A 92 -4.10 4.89 -27.81
N THR A 93 -5.13 5.47 -28.40
CA THR A 93 -5.43 5.34 -29.82
C THR A 93 -5.08 6.56 -30.70
N SER A 94 -4.67 7.72 -30.16
CA SER A 94 -4.32 8.90 -30.94
C SER A 94 -3.33 9.85 -30.27
N GLY A 95 -2.54 10.61 -31.04
CA GLY A 95 -1.36 11.34 -30.60
C GLY A 95 -1.54 12.42 -29.50
N LYS A 96 -2.65 13.18 -29.49
CA LYS A 96 -2.97 14.13 -28.40
C LYS A 96 -3.48 13.41 -27.16
N ASP A 97 -4.21 12.34 -27.38
CA ASP A 97 -4.78 11.51 -26.33
C ASP A 97 -3.71 10.67 -25.62
N ILE A 98 -2.54 10.43 -26.25
CA ILE A 98 -1.45 9.65 -25.68
C ILE A 98 -0.86 10.35 -24.45
N GLU A 99 -0.52 11.64 -24.55
CA GLU A 99 0.08 12.36 -23.41
C GLU A 99 -0.95 12.57 -22.29
N GLU A 100 -2.19 12.91 -22.61
CA GLU A 100 -3.25 13.07 -21.64
C GLU A 100 -3.55 11.73 -20.92
N THR A 101 -3.59 10.65 -21.68
CA THR A 101 -3.75 9.30 -21.14
C THR A 101 -2.58 8.91 -20.25
N ALA A 102 -1.35 9.20 -20.67
CA ALA A 102 -0.14 8.93 -19.88
C ALA A 102 -0.18 9.65 -18.53
N VAL A 103 -0.51 10.96 -18.52
CA VAL A 103 -0.64 11.75 -17.29
C VAL A 103 -1.71 11.17 -16.38
N LYS A 104 -2.89 10.88 -16.91
CA LYS A 104 -4.01 10.32 -16.14
C LYS A 104 -3.64 8.96 -15.53
N THR A 105 -3.06 8.07 -16.31
CA THR A 105 -2.62 6.76 -15.83
C THR A 105 -1.51 6.89 -14.78
N ASN A 106 -0.54 7.78 -14.99
CA ASN A 106 0.54 8.02 -14.02
C ASN A 106 0.03 8.58 -12.69
N ILE A 107 -0.94 9.50 -12.72
CA ILE A 107 -1.56 10.05 -11.49
C ILE A 107 -2.33 8.96 -10.74
N GLU A 108 -3.15 8.17 -11.43
CA GLU A 108 -3.85 7.03 -10.83
C GLU A 108 -2.86 6.00 -10.25
N ALA A 109 -1.77 5.74 -10.99
CA ALA A 109 -0.72 4.86 -10.51
C ALA A 109 -0.05 5.38 -9.23
N CYS A 110 0.15 6.71 -9.07
CA CYS A 110 0.70 7.29 -7.84
C CYS A 110 -0.13 6.92 -6.60
N GLU A 111 -1.45 7.04 -6.68
CA GLU A 111 -2.38 6.69 -5.59
C GLU A 111 -2.25 5.21 -5.24
N GLU A 112 -2.29 4.34 -6.25
CA GLU A 112 -2.18 2.90 -6.06
C GLU A 112 -0.79 2.48 -5.55
N ILE A 113 0.29 3.07 -6.07
CA ILE A 113 1.65 2.83 -5.57
C ILE A 113 1.76 3.20 -4.09
N GLY A 114 1.27 4.39 -3.69
CA GLY A 114 1.24 4.80 -2.31
C GLY A 114 0.51 3.79 -1.41
N ARG A 115 -0.63 3.28 -1.87
CA ARG A 115 -1.40 2.23 -1.19
C ARG A 115 -0.62 0.92 -1.08
N GLN A 116 0.00 0.46 -2.17
CA GLN A 116 0.76 -0.79 -2.22
C GLN A 116 2.04 -0.73 -1.37
N LEU A 117 2.74 0.40 -1.33
CA LEU A 117 3.91 0.58 -0.47
C LEU A 117 3.56 0.39 1.02
N ARG A 118 2.41 0.93 1.46
CA ARG A 118 1.91 0.77 2.84
C ARG A 118 1.41 -0.65 3.09
N LEU A 119 0.61 -1.21 2.19
CA LEU A 119 -0.02 -2.51 2.34
C LEU A 119 1.01 -3.64 2.40
N ARG A 120 2.04 -3.56 1.57
CA ARG A 120 3.13 -4.56 1.49
C ARG A 120 4.27 -4.30 2.46
N ASP A 121 4.27 -3.21 3.21
CA ASP A 121 5.39 -2.71 4.03
C ASP A 121 6.70 -2.59 3.23
N ILE A 122 6.62 -2.16 1.96
CA ILE A 122 7.79 -1.95 1.12
C ILE A 122 8.61 -0.79 1.68
N GLY A 123 9.91 -1.02 1.91
CA GLY A 123 10.86 -0.03 2.37
C GLY A 123 12.21 -0.17 1.68
N GLY A 124 13.04 0.85 1.80
CA GLY A 124 14.28 0.98 1.09
C GLY A 124 14.16 1.84 -0.15
N LEU A 125 15.00 1.61 -1.14
CA LEU A 125 14.98 2.33 -2.42
C LEU A 125 13.89 1.75 -3.33
N VAL A 126 13.04 2.62 -3.85
CA VAL A 126 12.02 2.28 -4.86
C VAL A 126 12.25 3.15 -6.09
N VAL A 127 12.24 2.53 -7.25
CA VAL A 127 12.36 3.19 -8.55
C VAL A 127 11.08 2.95 -9.32
N ILE A 128 10.45 4.05 -9.75
CA ILE A 128 9.20 4.02 -10.50
C ILE A 128 9.48 4.45 -11.93
N ASP A 129 9.09 3.62 -12.88
CA ASP A 129 9.15 3.92 -14.31
C ASP A 129 7.78 4.43 -14.77
N PHE A 130 7.69 5.76 -14.94
CA PHE A 130 6.46 6.42 -15.38
C PHE A 130 6.33 6.36 -16.89
N ILE A 131 5.10 6.25 -17.38
CA ILE A 131 4.80 6.39 -18.79
C ILE A 131 5.33 7.76 -19.25
N ASP A 132 6.06 7.77 -20.38
CA ASP A 132 6.72 8.96 -20.90
C ASP A 132 5.79 10.17 -21.05
N MET A 133 6.27 11.31 -20.54
CA MET A 133 5.60 12.60 -20.64
C MET A 133 6.56 13.64 -21.23
N MET A 134 6.11 14.35 -22.26
CA MET A 134 6.92 15.36 -22.94
C MET A 134 6.99 16.68 -22.17
N LYS A 135 5.86 17.09 -21.57
CA LYS A 135 5.73 18.40 -20.93
C LYS A 135 6.21 18.37 -19.48
N LEU A 136 7.03 19.37 -19.12
CA LEU A 136 7.52 19.52 -17.76
C LEU A 136 6.40 19.75 -16.73
N GLU A 137 5.32 20.43 -17.13
CA GLU A 137 4.15 20.64 -16.28
C GLU A 137 3.45 19.33 -15.91
N ASN A 138 3.38 18.38 -16.85
CA ASN A 138 2.81 17.04 -16.63
C ASN A 138 3.67 16.22 -15.65
N LYS A 139 5.00 16.26 -15.82
CA LYS A 139 5.93 15.62 -14.89
C LYS A 139 5.76 16.17 -13.46
N ARG A 140 5.61 17.50 -13.32
CA ARG A 140 5.38 18.13 -12.01
C ARG A 140 4.05 17.70 -11.39
N ALA A 141 2.98 17.63 -12.20
CA ALA A 141 1.68 17.16 -11.72
C ALA A 141 1.75 15.73 -11.16
N VAL A 142 2.47 14.84 -11.84
CA VAL A 142 2.70 13.46 -11.36
C VAL A 142 3.58 13.42 -10.11
N GLU A 143 4.65 14.24 -10.06
CA GLU A 143 5.46 14.37 -8.84
C GLU A 143 4.64 14.84 -7.63
N ASP A 144 3.74 15.80 -7.84
CA ASP A 144 2.88 16.32 -6.78
C ASP A 144 1.84 15.27 -6.35
N ALA A 145 1.24 14.54 -7.29
CA ALA A 145 0.36 13.41 -7.00
C ALA A 145 1.07 12.32 -6.18
N MET A 146 2.34 12.01 -6.50
CA MET A 146 3.11 11.04 -5.72
C MET A 146 3.40 11.53 -4.30
N ARG A 147 3.68 12.82 -4.11
CA ARG A 147 3.85 13.41 -2.78
C ARG A 147 2.57 13.35 -1.97
N GLU A 148 1.44 13.66 -2.60
CA GLU A 148 0.12 13.59 -1.96
C GLU A 148 -0.22 12.15 -1.54
N ALA A 149 -0.04 11.18 -2.42
CA ALA A 149 -0.31 9.75 -2.14
C ALA A 149 0.52 9.21 -0.95
N LEU A 150 1.64 9.82 -0.64
CA LEU A 150 2.54 9.44 0.46
C LEU A 150 2.48 10.41 1.66
N SER A 151 1.66 11.45 1.61
CA SER A 151 1.57 12.47 2.67
C SER A 151 1.14 11.89 4.03
N GLU A 152 0.27 10.88 4.01
CA GLU A 152 -0.24 10.20 5.21
C GLU A 152 0.59 8.96 5.60
N ASP A 153 1.70 8.68 4.91
CA ASP A 153 2.53 7.53 5.26
C ASP A 153 3.24 7.76 6.60
N ARG A 154 3.17 6.78 7.49
CA ARG A 154 3.87 6.83 8.78
C ARG A 154 5.37 6.69 8.64
N ALA A 155 5.82 6.03 7.59
CA ALA A 155 7.23 5.90 7.28
C ALA A 155 7.76 7.24 6.77
N ARG A 156 8.99 7.56 7.14
CA ARG A 156 9.68 8.69 6.54
C ARG A 156 9.97 8.39 5.09
N VAL A 157 9.46 9.24 4.19
CA VAL A 157 9.65 9.10 2.75
C VAL A 157 10.42 10.30 2.22
N GLN A 158 11.38 10.06 1.34
CA GLN A 158 12.08 11.07 0.55
C GLN A 158 11.81 10.77 -0.91
N ILE A 159 11.31 11.78 -1.65
CA ILE A 159 10.90 11.63 -3.05
C ILE A 159 11.77 12.52 -3.92
N GLY A 160 12.36 11.93 -4.95
CA GLY A 160 13.10 12.63 -5.98
C GLY A 160 12.21 13.36 -6.98
N ARG A 161 12.80 13.77 -8.08
CA ARG A 161 12.11 14.30 -9.26
C ARG A 161 12.12 13.26 -10.36
N ILE A 162 11.15 13.35 -11.28
CA ILE A 162 11.17 12.54 -12.48
C ILE A 162 12.38 12.95 -13.34
N SER A 163 13.26 11.99 -13.57
CA SER A 163 14.47 12.19 -14.37
C SER A 163 14.15 12.39 -15.84
N ARG A 164 15.18 12.71 -16.65
CA ARG A 164 15.08 12.74 -18.11
C ARG A 164 14.74 11.38 -18.74
N PHE A 165 14.91 10.31 -18.00
CA PHE A 165 14.61 8.94 -18.42
C PHE A 165 13.21 8.45 -17.99
N GLY A 166 12.35 9.32 -17.42
CA GLY A 166 11.03 8.93 -16.94
C GLY A 166 11.02 8.33 -15.53
N LEU A 167 12.20 8.10 -14.93
CA LEU A 167 12.32 7.42 -13.64
C LEU A 167 12.16 8.39 -12.46
N LEU A 168 11.39 7.99 -11.45
CA LEU A 168 11.35 8.64 -10.15
C LEU A 168 11.92 7.71 -9.09
N GLU A 169 12.86 8.23 -8.34
CA GLU A 169 13.45 7.52 -7.20
C GLU A 169 12.83 8.03 -5.91
N LEU A 170 12.47 7.10 -5.03
CA LEU A 170 12.08 7.41 -3.66
C LEU A 170 12.74 6.47 -2.67
N SER A 171 12.95 6.96 -1.45
CA SER A 171 13.42 6.16 -0.33
C SER A 171 12.36 6.18 0.76
N ARG A 172 11.91 4.99 1.20
CA ARG A 172 10.95 4.82 2.28
C ARG A 172 11.60 4.07 3.44
N GLN A 173 11.46 4.61 4.64
CA GLN A 173 11.98 3.96 5.85
C GLN A 173 11.32 2.60 6.05
N ARG A 174 12.11 1.56 6.32
CA ARG A 174 11.58 0.26 6.76
C ARG A 174 11.06 0.39 8.18
N LEU A 175 9.78 0.14 8.37
CA LEU A 175 9.17 0.09 9.71
C LEU A 175 9.19 -1.34 10.28
N ARG A 176 9.06 -2.33 9.41
CA ARG A 176 9.09 -3.77 9.72
C ARG A 176 9.49 -4.58 8.48
N SER A 177 9.60 -5.89 8.60
CA SER A 177 9.79 -6.79 7.46
C SER A 177 8.63 -6.67 6.47
N SER A 178 8.92 -6.73 5.17
CA SER A 178 7.89 -6.70 4.13
C SER A 178 6.89 -7.85 4.29
N LEU A 179 5.70 -7.69 3.72
CA LEU A 179 4.67 -8.73 3.76
C LEU A 179 5.19 -10.07 3.19
N LYS A 180 5.96 -10.01 2.10
CA LYS A 180 6.59 -11.18 1.47
C LYS A 180 7.63 -11.87 2.35
N GLU A 181 8.49 -11.08 3.03
CA GLU A 181 9.49 -11.62 3.96
C GLU A 181 8.83 -12.34 5.15
N ARG A 182 7.78 -11.76 5.72
CA ARG A 182 7.01 -12.36 6.81
C ARG A 182 6.38 -13.68 6.41
N TRP A 183 5.73 -13.72 5.26
CA TRP A 183 5.11 -14.95 4.73
C TRP A 183 6.13 -16.07 4.53
N THR A 184 7.32 -15.76 3.99
CA THR A 184 8.39 -16.73 3.81
C THR A 184 8.91 -17.27 5.14
N GLN A 185 9.00 -16.43 6.18
CA GLN A 185 9.40 -16.84 7.52
C GLN A 185 8.38 -17.78 8.16
N ASP A 186 7.09 -17.49 8.03
CA ASP A 186 6.01 -18.31 8.59
C ASP A 186 5.98 -19.70 7.94
N ILE A 187 6.12 -19.80 6.62
CA ILE A 187 6.21 -21.09 5.91
C ILE A 187 7.43 -21.89 6.37
N ASN A 188 8.59 -21.26 6.51
CA ASN A 188 9.81 -21.95 6.96
C ASN A 188 9.68 -22.44 8.41
N THR A 189 9.02 -21.67 9.28
CA THR A 189 8.74 -22.06 10.67
C THR A 189 7.80 -23.26 10.73
N LEU A 190 6.74 -23.28 9.93
CA LEU A 190 5.81 -24.41 9.84
C LEU A 190 6.50 -25.66 9.28
N SER A 191 7.36 -25.52 8.27
CA SER A 191 8.13 -26.63 7.69
C SER A 191 9.13 -27.24 8.69
N THR A 192 9.69 -26.44 9.60
CA THR A 192 10.64 -26.93 10.61
C THR A 192 9.94 -27.59 11.80
N ALA A 193 8.65 -27.29 12.02
CA ALA A 193 7.85 -27.90 13.08
C ALA A 193 7.27 -29.28 12.73
N VAL A 194 7.39 -29.71 11.47
CA VAL A 194 6.87 -30.98 10.92
C VAL A 194 7.98 -32.04 10.78
N LEU A 195 9.24 -31.73 11.07
CA LEU A 195 10.37 -32.66 11.14
C LEU A 195 10.74 -32.98 12.58
#